data_d9f017d84b8787b455969d7a0e20bbdd
#
_entry.id   d9f017d84b8787b455969d7a0e20bbdd
#
_cell.length_a   1.000
_cell.length_b   1.000
_cell.length_c   1.000
_cell.angle_alpha   90.00
_cell.angle_beta   90.00
_cell.angle_gamma   90.00
#
_symmetry.space_group_name_H-M   'P 1'
#
loop_
_entity.id
_entity.type
_entity.pdbx_description
1 polymer ?
#
loop_
_entity_poly.entity_id
_entity_poly.type
_entity_poly.pdbx_seq_one_letter_code
_entity_poly.pdbx_strand_id
1 'polypeptide(L)'
;LRKIEARMLAAIDLKKNWSSANMRVEVDKTSICVYLHENLIAQIKYDWPVSETKTKNLVCLKDAGWETVTTKSRLNRISDFFGLPGIYQKNFKWFTDSRYKNEWKGWAEYELPKNEYGSIGRFVDYRRFV
;
A
#
# COMPACT_ATOMS: atom_id res chain seq x y z
N LEU A 1 -7.70 -12.25 6.27
CA LEU A 1 -6.98 -11.93 5.03
C LEU A 1 -7.59 -12.69 3.86
N ARG A 2 -8.05 -11.96 2.86
CA ARG A 2 -8.66 -12.57 1.67
C ARG A 2 -7.56 -13.11 0.75
N LYS A 3 -7.87 -14.19 0.02
CA LYS A 3 -6.91 -14.82 -0.88
C LYS A 3 -6.39 -13.86 -1.96
N ILE A 4 -7.26 -13.02 -2.53
CA ILE A 4 -6.83 -12.02 -3.51
C ILE A 4 -5.86 -11.01 -2.89
N GLU A 5 -6.06 -10.65 -1.62
CA GLU A 5 -5.17 -9.74 -0.92
C GLU A 5 -3.82 -10.38 -0.64
N ALA A 6 -3.80 -11.66 -0.25
CA ALA A 6 -2.55 -12.39 -0.08
C ALA A 6 -1.74 -12.44 -1.38
N ARG A 7 -2.41 -12.67 -2.51
CA ARG A 7 -1.77 -12.70 -3.83
C ARG A 7 -1.27 -11.31 -4.26
N MET A 8 -2.03 -10.27 -3.94
CA MET A 8 -1.60 -8.89 -4.16
C MET A 8 -0.30 -8.61 -3.38
N LEU A 9 -0.27 -8.96 -2.09
CA LEU A 9 0.91 -8.75 -1.25
C LEU A 9 2.11 -9.58 -1.74
N ALA A 10 1.87 -10.79 -2.21
CA ALA A 10 2.92 -11.62 -2.82
C ALA A 10 3.53 -10.92 -4.04
N ALA A 11 2.71 -10.35 -4.90
CA ALA A 11 3.18 -9.62 -6.08
C ALA A 11 4.00 -8.40 -5.70
N ILE A 12 3.58 -7.65 -4.67
CA ILE A 12 4.32 -6.50 -4.15
C ILE A 12 5.68 -6.96 -3.58
N ASP A 13 5.66 -7.97 -2.73
CA ASP A 13 6.86 -8.47 -2.06
C ASP A 13 7.90 -9.02 -3.04
N LEU A 14 7.44 -9.80 -4.01
CA LEU A 14 8.30 -10.44 -5.00
C LEU A 14 8.59 -9.55 -6.21
N LYS A 15 8.03 -8.36 -6.24
CA LYS A 15 8.16 -7.39 -7.35
C LYS A 15 7.82 -8.04 -8.69
N LYS A 16 6.63 -8.61 -8.77
CA LYS A 16 6.14 -9.30 -9.97
C LYS A 16 4.84 -8.70 -10.47
N ASN A 17 4.72 -8.56 -11.78
CA ASN A 17 3.46 -8.22 -12.40
C ASN A 17 2.43 -9.31 -12.12
N TRP A 18 1.22 -8.90 -11.81
CA TRP A 18 0.14 -9.81 -11.48
C TRP A 18 -1.20 -9.15 -11.72
N SER A 19 -2.17 -9.93 -12.14
CA SER A 19 -3.55 -9.46 -12.22
C SER A 19 -4.51 -10.59 -11.91
N SER A 20 -5.61 -10.28 -11.28
CA SER A 20 -6.68 -11.22 -10.98
C SER A 20 -7.95 -10.46 -10.67
N ALA A 21 -9.07 -10.87 -11.27
CA ALA A 21 -10.36 -10.21 -11.10
C ALA A 21 -10.23 -8.70 -11.35
N ASN A 22 -10.55 -7.88 -10.34
CA ASN A 22 -10.51 -6.43 -10.45
C ASN A 22 -9.22 -5.80 -9.94
N MET A 23 -8.18 -6.62 -9.67
CA MET A 23 -6.91 -6.15 -9.13
C MET A 23 -5.77 -6.33 -10.13
N ARG A 24 -4.81 -5.42 -10.08
CA ARG A 24 -3.60 -5.50 -10.90
C ARG A 24 -2.42 -4.87 -10.16
N VAL A 25 -1.27 -5.51 -10.26
CA VAL A 25 0.01 -4.99 -9.75
C VAL A 25 0.96 -4.88 -10.94
N GLU A 26 1.48 -3.68 -11.15
CA GLU A 26 2.46 -3.41 -12.20
C GLU A 26 3.78 -2.99 -11.57
N VAL A 27 4.87 -3.60 -12.00
CA VAL A 27 6.21 -3.37 -11.46
C VAL A 27 7.07 -2.72 -12.51
N ASP A 28 7.72 -1.62 -12.12
CA ASP A 28 8.73 -0.93 -12.90
C ASP A 28 10.04 -0.95 -12.12
N LYS A 29 11.11 -0.38 -12.67
CA LYS A 29 12.45 -0.36 -12.04
C LYS A 29 12.46 0.32 -10.68
N THR A 30 11.67 1.37 -10.51
CA THR A 30 11.69 2.22 -9.32
C THR A 30 10.36 2.27 -8.59
N SER A 31 9.32 1.61 -9.08
CA SER A 31 8.02 1.67 -8.44
C SER A 31 7.18 0.43 -8.67
N ILE A 32 6.22 0.24 -7.76
CA ILE A 32 5.16 -0.76 -7.88
C ILE A 32 3.85 -0.01 -7.80
N CYS A 33 2.98 -0.21 -8.77
CA CYS A 33 1.65 0.40 -8.81
C CYS A 33 0.58 -0.66 -8.60
N VAL A 34 -0.39 -0.37 -7.74
CA VAL A 34 -1.51 -1.26 -7.42
C VAL A 34 -2.80 -0.60 -7.89
N TYR A 35 -3.57 -1.34 -8.67
CA TYR A 35 -4.83 -0.87 -9.24
C TYR A 35 -6.00 -1.72 -8.76
N LEU A 36 -7.11 -1.06 -8.45
CA LEU A 36 -8.40 -1.67 -8.18
C LEU A 36 -9.40 -1.08 -9.19
N HIS A 37 -10.06 -1.95 -9.96
CA HIS A 37 -10.95 -1.50 -11.06
C HIS A 37 -10.26 -0.48 -11.98
N GLU A 38 -9.00 -0.72 -12.33
CA GLU A 38 -8.17 0.16 -13.17
C GLU A 38 -7.86 1.52 -12.54
N ASN A 39 -8.22 1.74 -11.28
CA ASN A 39 -7.88 2.97 -10.55
C ASN A 39 -6.65 2.73 -9.69
N LEU A 40 -5.68 3.63 -9.77
CA LEU A 40 -4.46 3.55 -8.95
C LEU A 40 -4.83 3.82 -7.49
N ILE A 41 -4.62 2.82 -6.61
CA ILE A 41 -4.87 2.96 -5.17
C ILE A 41 -3.59 2.97 -4.33
N ALA A 42 -2.48 2.48 -4.87
CA ALA A 42 -1.21 2.52 -4.16
C ALA A 42 -0.05 2.59 -5.13
N GLN A 43 1.00 3.29 -4.71
CA GLN A 43 2.26 3.32 -5.43
C GLN A 43 3.39 3.23 -4.41
N ILE A 44 4.25 2.23 -4.57
CA ILE A 44 5.43 2.03 -3.75
C ILE A 44 6.63 2.48 -4.58
N LYS A 45 7.35 3.49 -4.10
CA LYS A 45 8.50 4.06 -4.81
C LYS A 45 9.77 3.65 -4.09
N TYR A 46 10.69 2.99 -4.80
CA TYR A 46 11.96 2.56 -4.25
C TYR A 46 13.07 3.51 -4.65
N ASP A 47 13.94 3.84 -3.69
CA ASP A 47 15.09 4.71 -3.93
C ASP A 47 14.72 5.95 -4.72
N TRP A 48 13.60 6.55 -4.33
CA TRP A 48 13.07 7.74 -5.00
C TRP A 48 13.97 8.93 -4.69
N PRO A 49 14.50 9.63 -5.69
CA PRO A 49 15.42 10.74 -5.45
C PRO A 49 14.68 11.93 -4.81
N VAL A 50 15.22 12.43 -3.70
CA VAL A 50 14.72 13.63 -3.02
C VAL A 50 15.75 14.74 -3.07
N SER A 51 17.01 14.43 -3.38
CA SER A 51 18.10 15.36 -3.64
C SER A 51 19.15 14.64 -4.49
N GLU A 52 20.25 15.33 -4.82
CA GLU A 52 21.33 14.73 -5.61
C GLU A 52 22.00 13.55 -4.89
N THR A 53 21.94 13.53 -3.55
CA THR A 53 22.66 12.55 -2.76
C THR A 53 21.78 11.64 -1.91
N LYS A 54 20.46 11.90 -1.86
CA LYS A 54 19.54 11.16 -0.99
C LYS A 54 18.39 10.58 -1.75
N THR A 55 18.02 9.35 -1.38
CA THR A 55 16.81 8.69 -1.86
C THR A 55 15.95 8.25 -0.67
N LYS A 56 14.68 8.05 -0.92
CA LYS A 56 13.71 7.55 0.06
C LYS A 56 12.88 6.45 -0.54
N ASN A 57 12.40 5.55 0.32
CA ASN A 57 11.33 4.61 -0.03
C ASN A 57 10.01 5.22 0.44
N LEU A 58 9.05 5.32 -0.47
CA LEU A 58 7.77 5.97 -0.20
C LEU A 58 6.61 5.04 -0.54
N VAL A 59 5.54 5.12 0.25
CA VAL A 59 4.26 4.46 -0.07
C VAL A 59 3.19 5.53 -0.14
N CYS A 60 2.55 5.61 -1.29
CA CYS A 60 1.43 6.51 -1.55
C CYS A 60 0.16 5.67 -1.62
N LEU A 61 -0.84 6.01 -0.82
CA LEU A 61 -2.14 5.33 -0.79
C LEU A 61 -3.22 6.30 -1.26
N LYS A 62 -4.17 5.81 -2.07
CA LYS A 62 -5.26 6.63 -2.61
C LYS A 62 -6.56 5.83 -2.63
N ASP A 63 -7.67 6.49 -2.36
CA ASP A 63 -8.98 5.87 -2.54
C ASP A 63 -9.51 6.03 -3.97
N ALA A 64 -8.87 6.86 -4.78
CA ALA A 64 -9.24 7.15 -6.17
C ALA A 64 -10.70 7.64 -6.31
N GLY A 65 -11.23 8.27 -5.26
CA GLY A 65 -12.61 8.72 -5.23
C GLY A 65 -13.62 7.67 -4.81
N TRP A 66 -13.18 6.46 -4.42
CA TRP A 66 -14.05 5.33 -4.10
C TRP A 66 -13.87 4.90 -2.64
N GLU A 67 -14.63 5.49 -1.73
CA GLU A 67 -14.62 5.11 -0.32
C GLU A 67 -15.53 3.91 -0.07
N THR A 68 -15.14 2.74 -0.60
CA THR A 68 -15.88 1.48 -0.45
C THR A 68 -15.21 0.54 0.54
N VAL A 69 -15.96 -0.46 1.01
CA VAL A 69 -15.44 -1.51 1.88
C VAL A 69 -14.28 -2.24 1.21
N THR A 70 -14.37 -2.52 -0.08
CA THR A 70 -13.32 -3.18 -0.83
C THR A 70 -12.06 -2.33 -0.90
N THR A 71 -12.19 -1.05 -1.25
CA THR A 71 -11.03 -0.14 -1.30
C THR A 71 -10.35 -0.07 0.05
N LYS A 72 -11.11 0.12 1.13
CA LYS A 72 -10.56 0.18 2.48
C LYS A 72 -9.83 -1.11 2.86
N SER A 73 -10.41 -2.27 2.53
CA SER A 73 -9.78 -3.56 2.80
C SER A 73 -8.43 -3.69 2.10
N ARG A 74 -8.38 -3.35 0.81
CA ARG A 74 -7.12 -3.42 0.03
C ARG A 74 -6.06 -2.48 0.60
N LEU A 75 -6.43 -1.22 0.88
CA LEU A 75 -5.52 -0.22 1.45
C LEU A 75 -5.01 -0.67 2.82
N ASN A 76 -5.87 -1.23 3.66
CA ASN A 76 -5.46 -1.70 4.98
C ASN A 76 -4.47 -2.87 4.90
N ARG A 77 -4.62 -3.77 3.94
CA ARG A 77 -3.67 -4.87 3.78
C ARG A 77 -2.30 -4.36 3.34
N ILE A 78 -2.27 -3.38 2.44
CA ILE A 78 -1.01 -2.75 2.03
C ILE A 78 -0.38 -2.01 3.23
N SER A 79 -1.17 -1.26 3.97
CA SER A 79 -0.69 -0.56 5.17
C SER A 79 -0.10 -1.54 6.19
N ASP A 80 -0.82 -2.62 6.50
CA ASP A 80 -0.36 -3.64 7.44
C ASP A 80 0.96 -4.28 6.99
N PHE A 81 1.08 -4.54 5.69
CA PHE A 81 2.28 -5.13 5.12
C PHE A 81 3.51 -4.26 5.35
N PHE A 82 3.35 -2.94 5.27
CA PHE A 82 4.45 -1.99 5.47
C PHE A 82 4.52 -1.42 6.89
N GLY A 83 3.66 -1.84 7.79
CA GLY A 83 3.64 -1.32 9.16
C GLY A 83 3.16 0.12 9.27
N LEU A 84 2.27 0.54 8.37
CA LEU A 84 1.75 1.89 8.31
C LEU A 84 0.41 2.02 9.02
N PRO A 85 -0.02 3.25 9.37
CA PRO A 85 -1.34 3.46 9.93
C PRO A 85 -2.45 2.96 9.01
N GLY A 86 -3.40 2.24 9.59
CA GLY A 86 -4.56 1.76 8.85
C GLY A 86 -5.65 2.81 8.73
N ILE A 87 -6.64 2.51 7.92
CA ILE A 87 -7.84 3.32 7.74
C ILE A 87 -8.98 2.69 8.52
N TYR A 88 -9.65 3.47 9.35
CA TYR A 88 -10.86 3.02 10.06
C TYR A 88 -12.01 3.98 9.80
N GLN A 89 -13.22 3.50 10.02
CA GLN A 89 -14.43 4.27 9.77
C GLN A 89 -15.16 4.55 11.08
N LYS A 90 -15.61 5.79 11.24
CA LYS A 90 -16.44 6.20 12.37
C LYS A 90 -17.41 7.28 11.90
N ASN A 91 -18.69 7.09 12.21
CA ASN A 91 -19.74 8.04 11.82
C ASN A 91 -19.70 8.36 10.31
N PHE A 92 -19.57 7.29 9.49
CA PHE A 92 -19.54 7.36 8.03
C PHE A 92 -18.34 8.11 7.43
N LYS A 93 -17.35 8.44 8.24
CA LYS A 93 -16.10 9.09 7.79
C LYS A 93 -14.90 8.18 8.00
N TRP A 94 -13.92 8.30 7.12
CA TRP A 94 -12.67 7.57 7.22
C TRP A 94 -11.61 8.37 7.95
N PHE A 95 -10.83 7.68 8.77
CA PHE A 95 -9.75 8.26 9.58
C PHE A 95 -8.52 7.38 9.48
N THR A 96 -7.35 7.99 9.69
CA THR A 96 -6.08 7.29 9.87
C THR A 96 -5.53 7.63 11.25
N ASP A 97 -4.66 6.75 11.80
CA ASP A 97 -4.00 6.94 13.10
C ASP A 97 -4.98 7.22 14.23
N SER A 98 -5.43 6.15 14.88
CA SER A 98 -6.42 6.20 15.96
C SER A 98 -6.04 7.13 17.12
N ARG A 99 -4.73 7.38 17.32
CA ARG A 99 -4.27 8.25 18.41
C ARG A 99 -4.55 9.73 18.15
N TYR A 100 -4.41 10.16 16.90
CA TYR A 100 -4.55 11.56 16.50
C TYR A 100 -5.86 11.86 15.78
N LYS A 101 -6.65 10.83 15.46
CA LYS A 101 -7.94 10.96 14.78
C LYS A 101 -7.86 11.79 13.51
N ASN A 102 -6.81 11.59 12.72
CA ASN A 102 -6.63 12.30 11.47
C ASN A 102 -7.65 11.81 10.44
N GLU A 103 -8.45 12.74 9.92
CA GLU A 103 -9.42 12.42 8.89
C GLU A 103 -8.69 12.04 7.59
N TRP A 104 -9.15 10.98 6.94
CA TRP A 104 -8.66 10.57 5.63
C TRP A 104 -9.13 11.56 4.58
N LYS A 105 -8.21 12.08 3.78
CA LYS A 105 -8.49 13.10 2.77
C LYS A 105 -8.36 12.60 1.33
N GLY A 106 -8.52 11.30 1.12
CA GLY A 106 -8.46 10.70 -0.19
C GLY A 106 -7.09 10.14 -0.56
N TRP A 107 -6.03 10.52 0.13
CA TRP A 107 -4.68 10.03 -0.10
C TRP A 107 -3.81 10.21 1.14
N ALA A 108 -2.74 9.44 1.19
CA ALA A 108 -1.70 9.59 2.21
C ALA A 108 -0.38 9.11 1.62
N GLU A 109 0.72 9.73 2.04
CA GLU A 109 2.06 9.33 1.65
C GLU A 109 2.91 9.13 2.90
N TYR A 110 3.63 8.01 2.92
CA TYR A 110 4.47 7.63 4.05
C TYR A 110 5.87 7.31 3.58
N GLU A 111 6.87 7.76 4.35
CA GLU A 111 8.24 7.34 4.15
C GLU A 111 8.46 6.03 4.90
N LEU A 112 9.12 5.07 4.23
CA LEU A 112 9.49 3.80 4.83
C LEU A 112 10.95 3.83 5.23
N PRO A 113 11.30 3.35 6.44
CA PRO A 113 12.70 3.22 6.80
C PRO A 113 13.36 2.16 5.92
N LYS A 114 14.58 2.42 5.49
CA LYS A 114 15.43 1.40 4.87
C LYS A 114 16.06 0.60 5.99
N ASN A 115 15.90 -0.74 5.96
CA ASN A 115 16.61 -1.59 6.89
C ASN A 115 18.09 -1.70 6.47
N GLU A 116 18.91 -2.38 7.27
CA GLU A 116 20.35 -2.52 7.01
C GLU A 116 20.66 -3.23 5.70
N TYR A 117 19.70 -3.98 5.13
CA TYR A 117 19.86 -4.67 3.86
C TYR A 117 19.21 -3.94 2.70
N GLY A 118 18.65 -2.74 2.94
CA GLY A 118 17.95 -1.97 1.92
C GLY A 118 16.57 -2.49 1.57
N SER A 119 16.05 -3.48 2.29
CA SER A 119 14.74 -4.04 2.04
C SER A 119 13.67 -3.26 2.78
N ILE A 120 12.43 -3.29 2.26
CA ILE A 120 11.27 -2.73 2.94
C ILE A 120 10.80 -3.74 3.99
N GLY A 121 10.50 -3.27 5.22
CA GLY A 121 10.00 -4.12 6.29
C GLY A 121 8.64 -4.72 5.96
N ARG A 122 8.38 -5.92 6.50
CA ARG A 122 7.12 -6.64 6.29
C ARG A 122 6.54 -7.03 7.63
N PHE A 123 5.25 -6.75 7.80
CA PHE A 123 4.54 -6.99 9.05
C PHE A 123 3.42 -8.01 8.94
N VAL A 124 3.08 -8.43 7.72
CA VAL A 124 2.04 -9.44 7.47
C VAL A 124 2.67 -10.62 6.73
N ASP A 125 2.52 -11.82 7.30
CA ASP A 125 2.94 -13.02 6.60
C ASP A 125 1.81 -13.51 5.70
N TYR A 126 1.82 -13.03 4.46
CA TYR A 126 0.83 -13.41 3.46
C TYR A 126 1.02 -14.83 2.94
N ARG A 127 2.19 -15.44 3.13
CA ARG A 127 2.55 -16.74 2.52
C ARG A 127 1.66 -17.87 2.99
N ARG A 128 1.09 -17.74 4.17
CA ARG A 128 0.16 -18.72 4.72
C ARG A 128 -1.16 -18.78 3.95
N PHE A 129 -1.47 -17.80 3.12
CA PHE A 129 -2.75 -17.64 2.43
C PHE A 129 -2.64 -17.74 0.90
N VAL A 130 -1.45 -17.95 0.38
CA VAL A 130 -1.21 -18.00 -1.07
C VAL A 130 -1.26 -19.42 -1.59
#